data_6ccfbc96fd94deb496adaa8998cb2e10
#
_entry.id   6ccfbc96fd94deb496adaa8998cb2e10
#
_cell.length_a   1.000
_cell.length_b   1.000
_cell.length_c   1.000
_cell.angle_alpha   90.00
_cell.angle_beta   90.00
_cell.angle_gamma   90.00
#
_symmetry.space_group_name_H-M   'P 1'
#
loop_
_entity.id
_entity.type
_entity.pdbx_description
1 polymer ?
#
loop_
_entity_poly.entity_id
_entity_poly.type
_entity_poly.pdbx_seq_one_letter_code
_entity_poly.pdbx_strand_id
1 'polypeptide(L)'
;MRPEVTIQVVLALVFVISWFLLPIYGITGPGLTIVLTPVGYVVNFLGLRYLVVPPTVFAIWIFALASPLIPAVWRSTRYPLYTSLLLAVLSVAMLAVTILFQWRYMAVRGYVIQPTPTGYIYVQLPHTPSLGVPFYVLAIYLALTLANAVTGAKWLRLKEWSIAEVYQTRGAMMAIKESLRRLGIPYEEVEGGIKVGDLIIKEVQGMITISRASGEPIVTNGVQGLNPEEAITVVLTHAIQYALKTGTRVIEYEGE
;
A
#
# COMPACT_ATOMS: atom_id res chain seq x y z
N MET A 1 3.91 -6.77 6.95
CA MET A 1 3.00 -6.39 5.85
C MET A 1 3.69 -5.30 5.07
N ARG A 2 3.63 -5.31 3.73
CA ARG A 2 4.25 -4.24 2.92
C ARG A 2 3.55 -2.92 3.23
N PRO A 3 4.25 -1.81 3.43
CA PRO A 3 3.63 -0.53 3.81
C PRO A 3 2.62 -0.04 2.76
N GLU A 4 2.86 -0.31 1.48
CA GLU A 4 1.97 0.02 0.37
C GLU A 4 0.61 -0.70 0.49
N VAL A 5 0.64 -1.98 0.89
CA VAL A 5 -0.58 -2.76 1.14
C VAL A 5 -1.29 -2.26 2.40
N THR A 6 -0.54 -1.84 3.42
CA THR A 6 -1.13 -1.23 4.63
C THR A 6 -1.88 0.04 4.29
N ILE A 7 -1.29 0.92 3.47
CA ILE A 7 -1.96 2.15 3.02
C ILE A 7 -3.23 1.81 2.23
N GLN A 8 -3.19 0.78 1.39
CA GLN A 8 -4.36 0.32 0.64
C GLN A 8 -5.48 -0.17 1.56
N VAL A 9 -5.17 -0.93 2.62
CA VAL A 9 -6.16 -1.35 3.64
C VAL A 9 -6.77 -0.15 4.33
N VAL A 10 -5.94 0.79 4.79
CA VAL A 10 -6.40 2.01 5.46
C VAL A 10 -7.32 2.81 4.55
N LEU A 11 -6.96 2.98 3.27
CA LEU A 11 -7.75 3.75 2.33
C LEU A 11 -9.09 3.08 2.00
N ALA A 12 -9.14 1.74 1.93
CA ALA A 12 -10.39 1.01 1.78
C ALA A 12 -11.32 1.20 2.98
N LEU A 13 -10.77 1.19 4.20
CA LEU A 13 -11.55 1.48 5.42
C LEU A 13 -12.04 2.93 5.44
N VAL A 14 -11.19 3.88 5.08
CA VAL A 14 -11.58 5.30 4.97
C VAL A 14 -12.70 5.47 3.94
N PHE A 15 -12.64 4.78 2.80
CA PHE A 15 -13.70 4.79 1.80
C PHE A 15 -15.03 4.32 2.41
N VAL A 16 -15.05 3.14 3.04
CA VAL A 16 -16.28 2.58 3.60
C VAL A 16 -16.84 3.47 4.71
N ILE A 17 -15.99 3.90 5.66
CA ILE A 17 -16.42 4.78 6.75
C ILE A 17 -16.97 6.11 6.21
N SER A 18 -16.25 6.73 5.26
CA SER A 18 -16.73 7.99 4.66
C SER A 18 -18.07 7.84 3.95
N TRP A 19 -18.33 6.68 3.32
CA TRP A 19 -19.60 6.42 2.66
C TRP A 19 -20.74 6.16 3.64
N PHE A 20 -20.47 5.59 4.82
CA PHE A 20 -21.49 5.51 5.88
C PHE A 20 -21.86 6.88 6.47
N LEU A 21 -20.94 7.84 6.42
CA LEU A 21 -21.15 9.19 6.94
C LEU A 21 -21.70 10.16 5.88
N LEU A 22 -21.31 10.00 4.61
CA LEU A 22 -21.62 10.93 3.53
C LEU A 22 -22.12 10.16 2.30
N PRO A 23 -23.06 10.70 1.52
CA PRO A 23 -23.51 10.07 0.29
C PRO A 23 -22.38 10.05 -0.74
N ILE A 24 -22.27 8.96 -1.51
CA ILE A 24 -21.28 8.85 -2.60
C ILE A 24 -21.75 9.57 -3.87
N TYR A 25 -23.07 9.61 -4.06
CA TYR A 25 -23.72 10.23 -5.21
C TYR A 25 -25.07 10.79 -4.75
N GLY A 26 -25.46 11.91 -5.32
CA GLY A 26 -26.75 12.52 -5.05
C GLY A 26 -27.31 13.30 -6.22
N ILE A 27 -28.62 13.47 -6.22
CA ILE A 27 -29.36 14.37 -7.09
C ILE A 27 -30.20 15.25 -6.19
N THR A 28 -30.11 16.56 -6.38
CA THR A 28 -30.90 17.54 -5.63
C THR A 28 -31.68 18.43 -6.58
N GLY A 29 -32.92 18.69 -6.25
CA GLY A 29 -33.81 19.58 -6.99
C GLY A 29 -35.00 20.01 -6.14
N PRO A 30 -35.84 20.94 -6.62
CA PRO A 30 -37.02 21.37 -5.91
C PRO A 30 -37.97 20.19 -5.63
N GLY A 31 -38.19 19.90 -4.32
CA GLY A 31 -39.05 18.78 -3.91
C GLY A 31 -38.49 17.37 -4.21
N LEU A 32 -37.24 17.26 -4.67
CA LEU A 32 -36.60 15.99 -5.00
C LEU A 32 -35.19 15.95 -4.41
N THR A 33 -34.90 14.91 -3.62
CA THR A 33 -33.56 14.59 -3.18
C THR A 33 -33.37 13.09 -3.29
N ILE A 34 -32.36 12.64 -4.04
CA ILE A 34 -31.96 11.25 -4.15
C ILE A 34 -30.52 11.17 -3.70
N VAL A 35 -30.20 10.33 -2.71
CA VAL A 35 -28.83 10.13 -2.24
C VAL A 35 -28.51 8.64 -2.19
N LEU A 36 -27.34 8.28 -2.71
CA LEU A 36 -26.85 6.91 -2.66
C LEU A 36 -26.02 6.71 -1.39
N THR A 37 -26.57 5.90 -0.51
CA THR A 37 -25.97 5.48 0.76
C THR A 37 -25.45 4.05 0.67
N PRO A 38 -24.68 3.52 1.64
CA PRO A 38 -24.22 2.14 1.65
C PRO A 38 -25.33 1.08 1.69
N VAL A 39 -26.55 1.47 2.04
CA VAL A 39 -27.71 0.58 2.12
C VAL A 39 -28.57 0.66 0.86
N GLY A 40 -28.50 1.76 0.11
CA GLY A 40 -29.31 1.97 -1.07
C GLY A 40 -29.60 3.45 -1.33
N TYR A 41 -30.51 3.71 -2.25
CA TYR A 41 -30.99 5.03 -2.56
C TYR A 41 -32.04 5.49 -1.54
N VAL A 42 -31.74 6.55 -0.82
CA VAL A 42 -32.74 7.28 -0.04
C VAL A 42 -33.34 8.36 -0.95
N VAL A 43 -34.62 8.21 -1.24
CA VAL A 43 -35.36 9.14 -2.09
C VAL A 43 -36.31 9.93 -1.21
N ASN A 44 -36.24 11.25 -1.32
CA ASN A 44 -37.23 12.14 -0.77
C ASN A 44 -37.87 12.89 -1.94
N PHE A 45 -39.16 12.65 -2.15
CA PHE A 45 -39.91 13.23 -3.23
C PHE A 45 -41.22 13.85 -2.68
N LEU A 46 -41.33 15.17 -2.77
CA LEU A 46 -42.49 15.96 -2.27
C LEU A 46 -42.86 15.61 -0.82
N GLY A 47 -41.86 15.39 0.06
CA GLY A 47 -42.06 15.03 1.45
C GLY A 47 -42.24 13.52 1.71
N LEU A 48 -42.45 12.72 0.70
CA LEU A 48 -42.47 11.25 0.81
C LEU A 48 -41.02 10.70 0.79
N ARG A 49 -40.69 9.93 1.82
CA ARG A 49 -39.35 9.29 1.94
C ARG A 49 -39.48 7.80 1.78
N TYR A 50 -38.68 7.23 0.87
CA TYR A 50 -38.57 5.78 0.66
C TYR A 50 -37.16 5.35 0.36
N LEU A 51 -36.89 4.09 0.58
CA LEU A 51 -35.57 3.46 0.35
C LEU A 51 -35.70 2.47 -0.82
N VAL A 52 -34.80 2.59 -1.80
CA VAL A 52 -34.65 1.64 -2.90
C VAL A 52 -33.31 0.96 -2.75
N VAL A 53 -33.29 -0.35 -2.62
CA VAL A 53 -32.09 -1.14 -2.34
C VAL A 53 -31.70 -1.97 -3.60
N PRO A 54 -30.83 -1.44 -4.50
CA PRO A 54 -30.25 -2.25 -5.56
C PRO A 54 -29.24 -3.23 -4.94
N PRO A 55 -29.25 -4.52 -5.29
CA PRO A 55 -28.29 -5.49 -4.75
C PRO A 55 -26.84 -5.13 -5.02
N THR A 56 -26.58 -4.41 -6.11
CA THR A 56 -25.24 -3.95 -6.52
C THR A 56 -24.57 -3.04 -5.48
N VAL A 57 -25.35 -2.35 -4.63
CA VAL A 57 -24.83 -1.47 -3.57
C VAL A 57 -23.94 -2.25 -2.61
N PHE A 58 -24.36 -3.45 -2.20
CA PHE A 58 -23.58 -4.29 -1.29
C PHE A 58 -22.27 -4.78 -1.93
N ALA A 59 -22.30 -5.06 -3.23
CA ALA A 59 -21.12 -5.50 -3.97
C ALA A 59 -20.02 -4.42 -3.99
N ILE A 60 -20.37 -3.13 -4.01
CA ILE A 60 -19.41 -2.03 -4.05
C ILE A 60 -18.45 -2.09 -2.86
N TRP A 61 -18.98 -2.07 -1.63
CA TRP A 61 -18.12 -2.04 -0.44
C TRP A 61 -17.56 -3.42 -0.09
N ILE A 62 -18.25 -4.53 -0.43
CA ILE A 62 -17.70 -5.87 -0.26
C ILE A 62 -16.45 -6.03 -1.12
N PHE A 63 -16.49 -5.65 -2.40
CA PHE A 63 -15.32 -5.74 -3.29
C PHE A 63 -14.22 -4.76 -2.88
N ALA A 64 -14.57 -3.54 -2.44
CA ALA A 64 -13.59 -2.59 -1.95
C ALA A 64 -12.84 -3.10 -0.72
N LEU A 65 -13.52 -3.76 0.22
CA LEU A 65 -12.89 -4.35 1.42
C LEU A 65 -12.12 -5.64 1.10
N ALA A 66 -12.67 -6.52 0.25
CA ALA A 66 -12.02 -7.77 -0.12
C ALA A 66 -10.72 -7.53 -0.90
N SER A 67 -10.68 -6.49 -1.73
CA SER A 67 -9.54 -6.15 -2.58
C SER A 67 -8.20 -6.06 -1.82
N PRO A 68 -8.02 -5.29 -0.74
CA PRO A 68 -6.76 -5.19 -0.03
C PRO A 68 -6.48 -6.39 0.90
N LEU A 69 -7.49 -7.18 1.27
CA LEU A 69 -7.30 -8.33 2.15
C LEU A 69 -6.52 -9.45 1.46
N ILE A 70 -6.71 -9.63 0.15
CA ILE A 70 -6.02 -10.67 -0.62
C ILE A 70 -4.49 -10.49 -0.56
N PRO A 71 -3.90 -9.34 -0.95
CA PRO A 71 -2.46 -9.14 -0.85
C PRO A 71 -1.97 -8.96 0.60
N ALA A 72 -2.85 -8.66 1.56
CA ALA A 72 -2.51 -8.63 2.97
C ALA A 72 -2.23 -10.02 3.54
N VAL A 73 -3.03 -11.01 3.13
CA VAL A 73 -2.93 -12.41 3.57
C VAL A 73 -1.92 -13.17 2.72
N TRP A 74 -1.99 -13.03 1.40
CA TRP A 74 -1.17 -13.79 0.45
C TRP A 74 0.00 -12.94 -0.05
N ARG A 75 1.21 -13.19 0.47
CA ARG A 75 2.38 -12.31 0.28
C ARG A 75 3.41 -12.83 -0.71
N SER A 76 3.34 -14.10 -1.12
CA SER A 76 4.41 -14.82 -1.79
C SER A 76 4.57 -14.51 -3.28
N THR A 77 3.54 -13.99 -3.95
CA THR A 77 3.54 -13.78 -5.41
C THR A 77 2.97 -12.41 -5.80
N ARG A 78 3.06 -12.05 -7.10
CA ARG A 78 2.43 -10.83 -7.64
C ARG A 78 0.94 -11.00 -7.97
N TYR A 79 0.45 -12.24 -8.13
CA TYR A 79 -0.94 -12.51 -8.49
C TYR A 79 -1.98 -11.87 -7.56
N PRO A 80 -1.80 -11.87 -6.21
CA PRO A 80 -2.73 -11.20 -5.30
C PRO A 80 -2.93 -9.72 -5.59
N LEU A 81 -1.92 -9.01 -6.12
CA LEU A 81 -2.04 -7.60 -6.47
C LEU A 81 -2.94 -7.39 -7.71
N TYR A 82 -2.85 -8.28 -8.70
CA TYR A 82 -3.74 -8.25 -9.87
C TYR A 82 -5.18 -8.61 -9.49
N THR A 83 -5.37 -9.61 -8.62
CA THR A 83 -6.69 -9.96 -8.10
C THR A 83 -7.30 -8.81 -7.29
N SER A 84 -6.47 -8.14 -6.48
CA SER A 84 -6.87 -6.94 -5.75
C SER A 84 -7.31 -5.82 -6.69
N LEU A 85 -6.56 -5.56 -7.77
CA LEU A 85 -6.94 -4.59 -8.79
C LEU A 85 -8.27 -4.95 -9.47
N LEU A 86 -8.45 -6.23 -9.82
CA LEU A 86 -9.71 -6.71 -10.42
C LEU A 86 -10.90 -6.40 -9.50
N LEU A 87 -10.81 -6.70 -8.19
CA LEU A 87 -11.88 -6.41 -7.24
C LEU A 87 -12.12 -4.91 -7.07
N ALA A 88 -11.07 -4.08 -7.07
CA ALA A 88 -11.22 -2.64 -7.02
C ALA A 88 -11.95 -2.10 -8.27
N VAL A 89 -11.61 -2.60 -9.45
CA VAL A 89 -12.30 -2.27 -10.71
C VAL A 89 -13.76 -2.73 -10.67
N LEU A 90 -14.03 -3.95 -10.17
CA LEU A 90 -15.40 -4.44 -10.00
C LEU A 90 -16.21 -3.57 -9.02
N SER A 91 -15.61 -3.08 -7.95
CA SER A 91 -16.27 -2.13 -7.04
C SER A 91 -16.73 -0.87 -7.77
N VAL A 92 -15.85 -0.26 -8.58
CA VAL A 92 -16.19 0.92 -9.40
C VAL A 92 -17.23 0.59 -10.48
N ALA A 93 -17.11 -0.57 -11.12
CA ALA A 93 -18.09 -1.02 -12.09
C ALA A 93 -19.49 -1.21 -11.48
N MET A 94 -19.57 -1.79 -10.27
CA MET A 94 -20.84 -1.92 -9.54
C MET A 94 -21.42 -0.55 -9.16
N LEU A 95 -20.57 0.41 -8.80
CA LEU A 95 -21.03 1.79 -8.57
C LEU A 95 -21.63 2.40 -9.85
N ALA A 96 -20.94 2.26 -10.99
CA ALA A 96 -21.45 2.74 -12.27
C ALA A 96 -22.79 2.08 -12.63
N VAL A 97 -22.91 0.74 -12.49
CA VAL A 97 -24.15 0.00 -12.70
C VAL A 97 -25.26 0.51 -11.77
N THR A 98 -24.93 0.78 -10.50
CA THR A 98 -25.92 1.29 -9.53
C THR A 98 -26.42 2.68 -9.93
N ILE A 99 -25.54 3.57 -10.38
CA ILE A 99 -25.93 4.91 -10.88
C ILE A 99 -26.79 4.78 -12.16
N LEU A 100 -26.38 3.91 -13.10
CA LEU A 100 -27.15 3.64 -14.31
C LEU A 100 -28.53 3.04 -14.01
N PHE A 101 -28.62 2.17 -12.98
CA PHE A 101 -29.90 1.64 -12.50
C PHE A 101 -30.85 2.76 -12.09
N GLN A 102 -30.37 3.76 -11.33
CA GLN A 102 -31.17 4.91 -10.94
C GLN A 102 -31.66 5.67 -12.17
N TRP A 103 -30.81 5.92 -13.17
CA TRP A 103 -31.20 6.63 -14.38
C TRP A 103 -32.22 5.88 -15.24
N ARG A 104 -32.19 4.54 -15.23
CA ARG A 104 -33.04 3.71 -16.09
C ARG A 104 -34.37 3.33 -15.43
N TYR A 105 -34.33 2.95 -14.17
CA TYR A 105 -35.47 2.28 -13.53
C TYR A 105 -36.15 3.11 -12.44
N MET A 106 -35.46 4.07 -11.85
CA MET A 106 -36.11 4.97 -10.93
C MET A 106 -36.83 6.05 -11.75
N ALA A 107 -38.16 6.02 -11.74
CA ALA A 107 -39.03 6.87 -12.57
C ALA A 107 -38.89 8.37 -12.30
N VAL A 108 -38.11 8.75 -11.29
CA VAL A 108 -37.86 10.14 -10.92
C VAL A 108 -36.79 10.72 -11.84
N ARG A 109 -37.19 11.01 -13.07
CA ARG A 109 -36.35 11.76 -14.03
C ARG A 109 -36.48 13.27 -13.86
N GLY A 110 -36.98 13.71 -12.69
CA GLY A 110 -37.25 15.13 -12.46
C GLY A 110 -38.44 15.68 -13.27
N TYR A 111 -39.32 14.81 -13.73
CA TYR A 111 -40.57 15.24 -14.39
C TYR A 111 -41.74 15.14 -13.39
N VAL A 112 -42.52 16.19 -13.32
CA VAL A 112 -43.84 16.20 -12.68
C VAL A 112 -44.89 16.23 -13.77
N ILE A 113 -45.88 15.34 -13.67
CA ILE A 113 -47.03 15.34 -14.57
C ILE A 113 -48.04 16.32 -13.97
N GLN A 114 -48.27 17.44 -14.62
CA GLN A 114 -49.28 18.41 -14.21
C GLN A 114 -50.52 18.22 -15.10
N PRO A 115 -51.70 17.89 -14.51
CA PRO A 115 -52.95 17.83 -15.26
C PRO A 115 -53.37 19.24 -15.69
N THR A 116 -53.81 19.36 -16.92
CA THR A 116 -54.40 20.57 -17.51
C THR A 116 -55.76 20.24 -18.08
N PRO A 117 -56.62 21.24 -18.34
CA PRO A 117 -57.96 21.00 -18.92
C PRO A 117 -57.92 20.29 -20.28
N THR A 118 -56.81 20.36 -20.97
CA THR A 118 -56.59 19.77 -22.32
C THR A 118 -55.73 18.51 -22.31
N GLY A 119 -55.29 18.00 -21.15
CA GLY A 119 -54.40 16.84 -21.06
C GLY A 119 -53.38 16.92 -19.96
N TYR A 120 -52.21 16.38 -20.17
CA TYR A 120 -51.11 16.37 -19.20
C TYR A 120 -49.92 17.12 -19.76
N ILE A 121 -49.27 17.96 -18.93
CA ILE A 121 -47.99 18.60 -19.23
C ILE A 121 -46.91 17.94 -18.38
N TYR A 122 -45.80 17.56 -19.02
CA TYR A 122 -44.61 17.10 -18.35
C TYR A 122 -43.70 18.30 -18.01
N VAL A 123 -43.64 18.66 -16.76
CA VAL A 123 -42.77 19.73 -16.31
C VAL A 123 -41.48 19.11 -15.81
N GLN A 124 -40.37 19.41 -16.49
CA GLN A 124 -39.06 19.00 -16.02
C GLN A 124 -38.64 19.88 -14.86
N LEU A 125 -38.40 19.25 -13.70
CA LEU A 125 -37.81 19.93 -12.57
C LEU A 125 -36.30 20.05 -12.76
N PRO A 126 -35.70 21.23 -12.53
CA PRO A 126 -34.26 21.37 -12.55
C PRO A 126 -33.65 20.49 -11.47
N HIS A 127 -32.68 19.67 -11.81
CA HIS A 127 -31.96 18.82 -10.88
C HIS A 127 -30.47 18.82 -11.19
N THR A 128 -29.67 18.79 -10.16
CA THR A 128 -28.21 18.77 -10.26
C THR A 128 -27.66 17.47 -9.69
N PRO A 129 -26.98 16.64 -10.48
CA PRO A 129 -26.22 15.52 -9.95
C PRO A 129 -24.96 16.02 -9.25
N SER A 130 -24.60 15.37 -8.15
CA SER A 130 -23.39 15.67 -7.39
C SER A 130 -22.67 14.40 -6.98
N LEU A 131 -21.35 14.46 -6.96
CA LEU A 131 -20.49 13.42 -6.44
C LEU A 131 -20.02 13.81 -5.04
N GLY A 132 -20.16 12.89 -4.10
CA GLY A 132 -19.74 13.11 -2.72
C GLY A 132 -18.28 12.74 -2.47
N VAL A 133 -17.77 13.09 -1.30
CA VAL A 133 -16.41 12.79 -0.86
C VAL A 133 -16.02 11.31 -1.03
N PRO A 134 -16.90 10.33 -0.69
CA PRO A 134 -16.56 8.92 -0.83
C PRO A 134 -16.23 8.50 -2.28
N PHE A 135 -16.79 9.17 -3.28
CA PHE A 135 -16.46 8.92 -4.69
C PHE A 135 -15.00 9.22 -4.96
N TYR A 136 -14.49 10.36 -4.49
CA TYR A 136 -13.10 10.74 -4.69
C TYR A 136 -12.15 9.82 -3.93
N VAL A 137 -12.53 9.40 -2.72
CA VAL A 137 -11.76 8.41 -1.94
C VAL A 137 -11.67 7.08 -2.69
N LEU A 138 -12.77 6.61 -3.29
CA LEU A 138 -12.79 5.40 -4.11
C LEU A 138 -11.89 5.55 -5.36
N ALA A 139 -11.90 6.71 -6.01
CA ALA A 139 -11.04 6.97 -7.16
C ALA A 139 -9.54 6.94 -6.78
N ILE A 140 -9.17 7.58 -5.66
CA ILE A 140 -7.79 7.53 -5.12
C ILE A 140 -7.42 6.09 -4.74
N TYR A 141 -8.35 5.35 -4.13
CA TYR A 141 -8.16 3.94 -3.79
C TYR A 141 -7.88 3.08 -5.04
N LEU A 142 -8.63 3.27 -6.11
CA LEU A 142 -8.40 2.57 -7.37
C LEU A 142 -7.03 2.92 -7.98
N ALA A 143 -6.66 4.20 -7.99
CA ALA A 143 -5.36 4.65 -8.50
C ALA A 143 -4.20 4.04 -7.69
N LEU A 144 -4.31 4.00 -6.36
CA LEU A 144 -3.33 3.35 -5.49
C LEU A 144 -3.23 1.85 -5.75
N THR A 145 -4.37 1.18 -5.92
CA THR A 145 -4.41 -0.26 -6.20
C THR A 145 -3.76 -0.58 -7.56
N LEU A 146 -3.96 0.28 -8.56
CA LEU A 146 -3.30 0.20 -9.86
C LEU A 146 -1.78 0.40 -9.70
N ALA A 147 -1.34 1.41 -8.95
CA ALA A 147 0.07 1.64 -8.67
C ALA A 147 0.71 0.42 -7.98
N ASN A 148 0.03 -0.18 -7.00
CA ASN A 148 0.49 -1.41 -6.34
C ASN A 148 0.61 -2.59 -7.31
N ALA A 149 -0.34 -2.77 -8.23
CA ALA A 149 -0.31 -3.84 -9.22
C ALA A 149 0.86 -3.66 -10.21
N VAL A 150 1.06 -2.45 -10.74
CA VAL A 150 2.12 -2.14 -11.71
C VAL A 150 3.50 -2.24 -11.09
N THR A 151 3.69 -1.68 -9.89
CA THR A 151 5.01 -1.62 -9.23
C THR A 151 5.33 -2.85 -8.38
N GLY A 152 4.41 -3.82 -8.26
CA GLY A 152 4.54 -4.96 -7.38
C GLY A 152 4.51 -4.56 -5.89
N ALA A 153 3.84 -3.46 -5.55
CA ALA A 153 3.81 -2.84 -4.22
C ALA A 153 5.22 -2.52 -3.68
N LYS A 154 6.03 -1.87 -4.50
CA LYS A 154 7.42 -1.48 -4.18
C LYS A 154 7.68 0.02 -4.37
N TRP A 155 6.65 0.84 -4.57
CA TRP A 155 6.81 2.25 -4.89
C TRP A 155 7.19 3.14 -3.67
N LEU A 156 6.89 2.68 -2.44
CA LEU A 156 7.35 3.31 -1.19
C LEU A 156 8.71 2.83 -0.73
N ARG A 157 9.28 1.79 -1.34
CA ARG A 157 10.65 1.45 -1.03
C ARG A 157 11.51 2.65 -1.37
N LEU A 158 11.84 3.41 -0.34
CA LEU A 158 13.02 4.26 -0.36
C LEU A 158 14.11 3.41 -1.00
N LYS A 159 14.72 3.91 -2.08
CA LYS A 159 15.80 3.26 -2.81
C LYS A 159 16.74 2.63 -1.77
N GLU A 160 16.60 1.32 -1.53
CA GLU A 160 17.55 0.62 -0.69
C GLU A 160 18.86 0.72 -1.45
N TRP A 161 19.73 1.59 -0.94
CA TRP A 161 21.05 1.78 -1.54
C TRP A 161 21.69 0.41 -1.66
N SER A 162 22.14 0.05 -2.85
CA SER A 162 22.91 -1.18 -2.99
C SER A 162 24.13 -1.07 -2.06
N ILE A 163 24.64 -2.20 -1.55
CA ILE A 163 25.82 -2.18 -0.69
C ILE A 163 26.97 -1.47 -1.40
N ALA A 164 27.07 -1.62 -2.72
CA ALA A 164 28.03 -0.91 -3.57
C ALA A 164 27.81 0.62 -3.55
N GLU A 165 26.57 1.10 -3.63
CA GLU A 165 26.26 2.53 -3.53
C GLU A 165 26.57 3.08 -2.12
N VAL A 166 26.24 2.32 -1.06
CA VAL A 166 26.60 2.69 0.34
C VAL A 166 28.11 2.78 0.47
N TYR A 167 28.83 1.82 -0.08
CA TYR A 167 30.29 1.82 -0.08
C TYR A 167 30.86 3.06 -0.77
N GLN A 168 30.41 3.35 -1.99
CA GLN A 168 30.90 4.51 -2.75
C GLN A 168 30.56 5.87 -2.10
N THR A 169 29.41 5.98 -1.42
CA THR A 169 28.94 7.25 -0.87
C THR A 169 29.26 7.48 0.59
N ARG A 170 29.33 6.42 1.40
CA ARG A 170 29.47 6.48 2.87
C ARG A 170 30.64 5.70 3.44
N GLY A 171 31.43 5.06 2.58
CA GLY A 171 32.61 4.31 2.97
C GLY A 171 32.35 2.85 3.35
N ALA A 172 33.43 2.11 3.51
CA ALA A 172 33.41 0.67 3.71
C ALA A 172 32.80 0.24 5.04
N MET A 173 33.04 0.99 6.11
CA MET A 173 32.50 0.67 7.45
C MET A 173 30.97 0.77 7.48
N MET A 174 30.39 1.76 6.79
CA MET A 174 28.93 1.88 6.66
C MET A 174 28.33 0.79 5.78
N ALA A 175 29.05 0.35 4.74
CA ALA A 175 28.63 -0.78 3.90
C ALA A 175 28.61 -2.09 4.69
N ILE A 176 29.61 -2.32 5.57
CA ILE A 176 29.65 -3.47 6.48
C ILE A 176 28.48 -3.42 7.47
N LYS A 177 28.26 -2.29 8.14
CA LYS A 177 27.13 -2.11 9.08
C LYS A 177 25.78 -2.43 8.41
N GLU A 178 25.56 -1.86 7.24
CA GLU A 178 24.31 -2.06 6.50
C GLU A 178 24.15 -3.53 6.05
N SER A 179 25.25 -4.19 5.64
CA SER A 179 25.24 -5.61 5.27
C SER A 179 24.88 -6.50 6.46
N LEU A 180 25.50 -6.27 7.62
CA LEU A 180 25.22 -7.00 8.86
C LEU A 180 23.76 -6.81 9.29
N ARG A 181 23.26 -5.57 9.20
CA ARG A 181 21.85 -5.26 9.51
C ARG A 181 20.88 -5.99 8.59
N ARG A 182 21.17 -6.06 7.28
CA ARG A 182 20.33 -6.77 6.29
C ARG A 182 20.31 -8.27 6.52
N LEU A 183 21.45 -8.84 6.93
CA LEU A 183 21.56 -10.25 7.27
C LEU A 183 20.97 -10.60 8.65
N GLY A 184 20.57 -9.61 9.43
CA GLY A 184 20.06 -9.82 10.78
C GLY A 184 21.12 -10.26 11.78
N ILE A 185 22.41 -9.99 11.49
CA ILE A 185 23.53 -10.35 12.36
C ILE A 185 23.73 -9.23 13.40
N PRO A 186 23.64 -9.52 14.70
CA PRO A 186 23.84 -8.53 15.73
C PRO A 186 25.30 -8.07 15.79
N TYR A 187 25.52 -6.78 15.94
CA TYR A 187 26.84 -6.18 16.14
C TYR A 187 26.78 -5.09 17.21
N GLU A 188 27.93 -4.85 17.83
CA GLU A 188 28.13 -3.78 18.84
C GLU A 188 29.07 -2.72 18.25
N GLU A 189 28.77 -1.45 18.49
CA GLU A 189 29.67 -0.35 18.14
C GLU A 189 30.72 -0.21 19.23
N VAL A 190 32.00 -0.26 18.83
CA VAL A 190 33.16 -0.09 19.70
C VAL A 190 33.97 1.12 19.22
N GLU A 191 34.82 1.65 20.11
CA GLU A 191 35.62 2.83 19.80
C GLU A 191 36.50 2.60 18.54
N GLY A 192 36.16 3.35 17.47
CA GLY A 192 36.84 3.25 16.17
C GLY A 192 36.45 2.06 15.28
N GLY A 193 35.40 1.29 15.62
CA GLY A 193 35.02 0.12 14.84
C GLY A 193 33.72 -0.55 15.21
N ILE A 194 33.60 -1.82 14.81
CA ILE A 194 32.42 -2.67 15.03
C ILE A 194 32.91 -4.00 15.59
N LYS A 195 32.19 -4.55 16.57
CA LYS A 195 32.40 -5.89 17.11
C LYS A 195 31.26 -6.80 16.66
N VAL A 196 31.59 -7.93 16.05
CA VAL A 196 30.66 -8.97 15.63
C VAL A 196 31.11 -10.30 16.26
N GLY A 197 30.42 -10.72 17.34
CA GLY A 197 30.85 -11.86 18.12
C GLY A 197 32.22 -11.62 18.76
N ASP A 198 33.21 -12.42 18.37
CA ASP A 198 34.61 -12.30 18.81
C ASP A 198 35.51 -11.53 17.83
N LEU A 199 34.92 -11.01 16.73
CA LEU A 199 35.63 -10.18 15.74
C LEU A 199 35.52 -8.71 16.05
N ILE A 200 36.63 -7.99 15.97
CA ILE A 200 36.71 -6.54 16.02
C ILE A 200 37.18 -6.03 14.66
N ILE A 201 36.39 -5.19 14.04
CA ILE A 201 36.61 -4.60 12.73
C ILE A 201 36.85 -3.11 12.94
N LYS A 202 38.02 -2.62 12.54
CA LYS A 202 38.40 -1.19 12.64
C LYS A 202 38.84 -0.66 11.29
N GLU A 203 38.53 0.61 11.05
CA GLU A 203 39.06 1.34 9.93
C GLU A 203 40.25 2.19 10.39
N VAL A 204 41.43 1.92 9.83
CA VAL A 204 42.67 2.64 10.13
C VAL A 204 43.27 3.13 8.82
N GLN A 205 43.38 4.44 8.65
CA GLN A 205 43.96 5.09 7.45
C GLN A 205 43.35 4.62 6.11
N GLY A 206 42.02 4.39 6.09
CA GLY A 206 41.30 3.96 4.87
C GLY A 206 41.42 2.45 4.57
N MET A 207 42.08 1.69 5.43
CA MET A 207 42.14 0.24 5.37
C MET A 207 41.33 -0.39 6.51
N ILE A 208 40.77 -1.58 6.25
CA ILE A 208 39.97 -2.29 7.27
C ILE A 208 40.83 -3.37 7.88
N THR A 209 41.01 -3.30 9.18
CA THR A 209 41.70 -4.29 9.98
C THR A 209 40.68 -5.16 10.71
N ILE A 210 40.88 -6.49 10.66
CA ILE A 210 40.04 -7.47 11.34
C ILE A 210 40.92 -8.19 12.36
N SER A 211 40.52 -8.13 13.62
CA SER A 211 41.19 -8.81 14.71
C SER A 211 40.20 -9.61 15.55
N ARG A 212 40.69 -10.63 16.27
CA ARG A 212 39.89 -11.26 17.33
C ARG A 212 39.88 -10.39 18.58
N ALA A 213 38.90 -10.59 19.45
CA ALA A 213 38.85 -9.92 20.75
C ALA A 213 40.08 -10.26 21.63
N SER A 214 40.78 -11.37 21.32
CA SER A 214 42.08 -11.75 21.92
C SER A 214 43.26 -10.90 21.44
N GLY A 215 43.04 -10.00 20.43
CA GLY A 215 44.11 -9.17 19.87
C GLY A 215 44.87 -9.81 18.70
N GLU A 216 44.61 -11.07 18.38
CA GLU A 216 45.24 -11.75 17.25
C GLU A 216 44.64 -11.25 15.91
N PRO A 217 45.43 -10.74 14.96
CA PRO A 217 44.95 -10.37 13.63
C PRO A 217 44.53 -11.65 12.86
N ILE A 218 43.32 -11.63 12.27
CA ILE A 218 42.81 -12.77 11.51
C ILE A 218 43.36 -12.80 10.10
N VAL A 219 43.84 -11.67 9.60
CA VAL A 219 44.46 -11.55 8.27
C VAL A 219 45.88 -11.02 8.45
N THR A 220 46.82 -11.92 8.42
CA THR A 220 48.25 -11.65 8.39
C THR A 220 48.80 -11.94 6.99
N ASN A 221 48.62 -11.01 6.09
CA ASN A 221 49.52 -10.92 4.94
C ASN A 221 50.31 -9.63 5.14
N GLY A 222 51.43 -9.66 5.80
CA GLY A 222 52.52 -8.71 5.94
C GLY A 222 52.39 -7.22 5.51
N VAL A 223 51.23 -6.75 5.10
CA VAL A 223 50.91 -5.42 4.63
C VAL A 223 49.55 -5.01 5.21
N GLN A 224 49.57 -4.17 6.13
CA GLN A 224 48.69 -3.08 6.57
C GLN A 224 47.23 -3.04 6.04
N GLY A 225 46.40 -4.11 6.24
CA GLY A 225 44.97 -4.04 6.03
C GLY A 225 44.51 -4.56 4.65
N LEU A 226 43.25 -4.94 4.64
CA LEU A 226 42.58 -5.46 3.43
C LEU A 226 42.06 -4.30 2.58
N ASN A 227 42.06 -4.52 1.26
CA ASN A 227 41.29 -3.65 0.37
C ASN A 227 39.83 -3.67 0.81
N PRO A 228 39.10 -2.52 0.79
CA PRO A 228 37.74 -2.45 1.31
C PRO A 228 36.77 -3.50 0.78
N GLU A 229 36.85 -3.88 -0.48
CA GLU A 229 35.99 -4.91 -1.09
C GLU A 229 36.31 -6.32 -0.56
N GLU A 230 37.59 -6.64 -0.41
CA GLU A 230 38.05 -7.90 0.18
C GLU A 230 37.67 -7.99 1.65
N ALA A 231 37.81 -6.89 2.38
CA ALA A 231 37.42 -6.79 3.77
C ALA A 231 35.93 -7.03 4.00
N ILE A 232 35.06 -6.47 3.15
CA ILE A 232 33.62 -6.70 3.19
C ILE A 232 33.32 -8.20 3.02
N THR A 233 33.94 -8.83 2.04
CA THR A 233 33.74 -10.26 1.77
C THR A 233 34.20 -11.14 2.94
N VAL A 234 35.38 -10.86 3.48
CA VAL A 234 35.93 -11.61 4.62
C VAL A 234 35.08 -11.44 5.86
N VAL A 235 34.66 -10.21 6.18
CA VAL A 235 33.81 -9.91 7.35
C VAL A 235 32.47 -10.62 7.23
N LEU A 236 31.81 -10.54 6.05
CA LEU A 236 30.52 -11.18 5.84
C LEU A 236 30.63 -12.70 5.93
N THR A 237 31.67 -13.30 5.37
CA THR A 237 31.89 -14.75 5.44
C THR A 237 32.06 -15.21 6.91
N HIS A 238 32.85 -14.50 7.70
CA HIS A 238 33.05 -14.83 9.10
C HIS A 238 31.80 -14.55 9.94
N ALA A 239 31.08 -13.45 9.68
CA ALA A 239 29.86 -13.11 10.37
C ALA A 239 28.75 -14.14 10.11
N ILE A 240 28.61 -14.62 8.89
CA ILE A 240 27.69 -15.70 8.52
C ILE A 240 28.08 -17.02 9.23
N GLN A 241 29.35 -17.39 9.22
CA GLN A 241 29.82 -18.57 9.93
C GLN A 241 29.57 -18.48 11.44
N TYR A 242 29.77 -17.32 12.02
CA TYR A 242 29.46 -17.06 13.43
C TYR A 242 27.96 -17.20 13.71
N ALA A 243 27.12 -16.59 12.88
CA ALA A 243 25.66 -16.68 13.01
C ALA A 243 25.16 -18.12 12.88
N LEU A 244 25.71 -18.91 11.96
CA LEU A 244 25.39 -20.34 11.82
C LEU A 244 25.79 -21.15 13.04
N LYS A 245 26.96 -20.88 13.65
CA LYS A 245 27.42 -21.55 14.87
C LYS A 245 26.58 -21.19 16.11
N THR A 246 26.12 -19.97 16.19
CA THR A 246 25.32 -19.47 17.34
C THR A 246 23.82 -19.71 17.18
N GLY A 247 23.37 -20.32 16.07
CA GLY A 247 21.95 -20.55 15.79
C GLY A 247 21.15 -19.27 15.48
N THR A 248 21.84 -18.16 15.24
CA THR A 248 21.21 -16.91 14.82
C THR A 248 20.60 -17.09 13.43
N ARG A 249 19.31 -16.78 13.24
CA ARG A 249 18.66 -16.83 11.93
C ARG A 249 19.26 -15.77 11.00
N VAL A 250 20.00 -16.20 10.02
CA VAL A 250 20.42 -15.35 8.89
C VAL A 250 19.19 -15.14 7.99
N ILE A 251 18.79 -13.89 7.80
CA ILE A 251 17.70 -13.54 6.89
C ILE A 251 18.33 -13.46 5.50
N GLU A 252 18.15 -14.50 4.72
CA GLU A 252 18.51 -14.50 3.32
C GLU A 252 17.51 -13.59 2.58
N TYR A 253 17.97 -12.43 2.12
CA TYR A 253 17.21 -11.62 1.19
C TYR A 253 17.36 -12.26 -0.19
N GLU A 254 16.36 -13.04 -0.63
CA GLU A 254 16.22 -13.37 -2.04
C GLU A 254 16.09 -12.05 -2.83
N GLY A 255 17.19 -11.65 -3.43
CA GLY A 255 17.25 -10.57 -4.40
C GLY A 255 16.68 -11.06 -5.72
N GLU A 256 15.44 -10.70 -6.04
CA GLU A 256 14.90 -10.61 -7.40
C GLU A 256 14.69 -9.15 -7.78
#